data_503d45093e25a0a0ffea995b35f37765
#
_entry.id   503d45093e25a0a0ffea995b35f37765
#
_cell.length_a   1.000
_cell.length_b   1.000
_cell.length_c   1.000
_cell.angle_alpha   90.00
_cell.angle_beta   90.00
_cell.angle_gamma   90.00
#
_symmetry.space_group_name_H-M   'P 1'
#
loop_
_entity.id
_entity.type
_entity.pdbx_description
1 polymer ?
#
loop_
_entity_poly.entity_id
_entity_poly.type
_entity_poly.pdbx_seq_one_letter_code
_entity_poly.pdbx_strand_id
1 'polypeptide(L)'
;VRPLVSHLLTRPFDAGGFVSQPWNAAHRRDLSRADLEAVEPWEGWSIKAFWADVQTNAVTRINFSPAAPHFDGPVYVLTSKRTASAAELATDALRGANRATIIGENTAGEMLSQKIYDIPGGFHLSLPIADYYSAVNGRIEGVGIKPDIETDAGNALEIALKQF
;
A
#
# COMPACT_ATOMS: atom_id res chain seq x y z
N VAL A 1 6.38 2.76 5.94
CA VAL A 1 5.87 3.40 4.71
C VAL A 1 5.71 4.90 4.89
N ARG A 2 4.88 5.34 5.86
CA ARG A 2 4.53 6.78 6.03
C ARG A 2 5.75 7.71 6.06
N PRO A 3 6.82 7.51 6.88
CA PRO A 3 7.95 8.43 6.89
C PRO A 3 8.59 8.61 5.51
N LEU A 4 8.82 7.52 4.78
CA LEU A 4 9.40 7.57 3.44
C LEU A 4 8.50 8.32 2.46
N VAL A 5 7.24 7.90 2.35
CA VAL A 5 6.30 8.47 1.38
C VAL A 5 6.05 9.96 1.64
N SER A 6 5.89 10.36 2.92
CA SER A 6 5.63 11.75 3.29
C SER A 6 6.76 12.71 2.90
N HIS A 7 8.03 12.27 2.95
CA HIS A 7 9.18 13.08 2.52
C HIS A 7 9.36 13.17 0.99
N LEU A 8 8.61 12.35 0.26
CA LEU A 8 8.63 12.35 -1.20
C LEU A 8 7.42 13.05 -1.82
N LEU A 9 6.31 13.20 -1.09
CA LEU A 9 5.09 13.85 -1.59
C LEU A 9 5.21 15.37 -1.55
N THR A 10 4.61 16.04 -2.53
CA THR A 10 4.50 17.50 -2.61
C THR A 10 3.11 18.01 -2.20
N ARG A 11 2.12 17.12 -2.10
CA ARG A 11 0.74 17.39 -1.70
C ARG A 11 0.13 16.18 -0.99
N PRO A 12 -0.90 16.38 -0.15
CA PRO A 12 -1.61 15.26 0.47
C PRO A 12 -2.16 14.28 -0.58
N PHE A 13 -2.11 13.00 -0.27
CA PHE A 13 -2.59 11.93 -1.12
C PHE A 13 -3.39 10.90 -0.32
N ASP A 14 -4.62 10.66 -0.75
CA ASP A 14 -5.47 9.58 -0.24
C ASP A 14 -5.07 8.26 -0.90
N ALA A 15 -4.45 7.38 -0.14
CA ALA A 15 -3.95 6.13 -0.66
C ALA A 15 -5.04 5.04 -0.78
N GLY A 16 -6.14 5.19 -0.05
CA GLY A 16 -7.18 4.16 0.03
C GLY A 16 -7.35 3.64 1.44
N GLY A 17 -7.65 2.35 1.60
CA GLY A 17 -7.89 1.81 2.94
C GLY A 17 -7.85 0.30 3.04
N PHE A 18 -7.69 -0.16 4.28
CA PHE A 18 -7.89 -1.56 4.63
C PHE A 18 -9.34 -1.79 5.03
N VAL A 19 -9.94 -2.85 4.52
CA VAL A 19 -11.28 -3.31 4.91
C VAL A 19 -11.18 -4.63 5.65
N SER A 20 -11.90 -4.74 6.74
CA SER A 20 -11.94 -5.98 7.54
C SER A 20 -12.72 -7.09 6.83
N GLN A 21 -12.42 -8.34 7.16
CA GLN A 21 -13.19 -9.49 6.66
C GLN A 21 -14.69 -9.42 7.00
N PRO A 22 -15.12 -9.00 8.22
CA PRO A 22 -16.54 -8.77 8.50
C PRO A 22 -17.19 -7.75 7.57
N TRP A 23 -16.49 -6.66 7.21
CA TRP A 23 -17.00 -5.67 6.26
C TRP A 23 -17.21 -6.29 4.88
N ASN A 24 -16.19 -7.01 4.37
CA ASN A 24 -16.27 -7.69 3.08
C ASN A 24 -17.43 -8.71 3.04
N ALA A 25 -17.60 -9.48 4.11
CA ALA A 25 -18.68 -10.45 4.21
C ALA A 25 -20.08 -9.80 4.21
N ALA A 26 -20.21 -8.64 4.85
CA ALA A 26 -21.48 -7.90 4.94
C ALA A 26 -21.85 -7.21 3.62
N HIS A 27 -20.88 -6.62 2.93
CA HIS A 27 -21.13 -5.81 1.73
C HIS A 27 -20.99 -6.58 0.42
N ARG A 28 -20.16 -7.61 0.36
CA ARG A 28 -19.92 -8.48 -0.80
C ARG A 28 -19.65 -7.70 -2.10
N ARG A 29 -18.91 -6.61 -1.99
CA ARG A 29 -18.47 -5.74 -3.06
C ARG A 29 -17.13 -5.09 -2.71
N ASP A 30 -16.45 -4.54 -3.71
CA ASP A 30 -15.24 -3.76 -3.50
C ASP A 30 -15.52 -2.46 -2.72
N LEU A 31 -14.49 -1.96 -2.05
CA LEU A 31 -14.51 -0.67 -1.39
C LEU A 31 -14.68 0.44 -2.41
N SER A 32 -15.66 1.29 -2.19
CA SER A 32 -15.92 2.44 -3.06
C SER A 32 -15.28 3.72 -2.50
N ARG A 33 -15.19 4.75 -3.35
CA ARG A 33 -14.75 6.08 -2.93
C ARG A 33 -15.63 6.66 -1.80
N ALA A 34 -16.94 6.45 -1.88
CA ALA A 34 -17.88 6.92 -0.87
C ALA A 34 -17.67 6.24 0.50
N ASP A 35 -17.30 4.96 0.52
CA ASP A 35 -16.98 4.26 1.75
C ASP A 35 -15.72 4.82 2.42
N LEU A 36 -14.70 5.18 1.61
CA LEU A 36 -13.49 5.83 2.11
C LEU A 36 -13.78 7.23 2.65
N GLU A 37 -14.57 8.02 1.94
CA GLU A 37 -14.92 9.39 2.35
C GLU A 37 -15.78 9.44 3.60
N ALA A 38 -16.50 8.38 3.93
CA ALA A 38 -17.28 8.25 5.16
C ALA A 38 -16.43 7.98 6.42
N VAL A 39 -15.11 7.73 6.26
CA VAL A 39 -14.19 7.40 7.35
C VAL A 39 -13.08 8.43 7.42
N GLU A 40 -12.81 8.97 8.62
CA GLU A 40 -11.67 9.85 8.84
C GLU A 40 -10.35 9.11 8.57
N PRO A 41 -9.38 9.74 7.91
CA PRO A 41 -8.09 9.13 7.67
C PRO A 41 -7.37 8.81 8.97
N TRP A 42 -6.76 7.63 9.03
CA TRP A 42 -5.89 7.28 10.16
C TRP A 42 -4.68 8.20 10.21
N GLU A 43 -4.51 8.86 11.36
CA GLU A 43 -3.39 9.74 11.63
C GLU A 43 -2.47 9.14 12.70
N GLY A 44 -1.18 9.10 12.44
CA GLY A 44 -0.20 8.59 13.38
C GLY A 44 1.03 8.01 12.70
N TRP A 45 2.04 7.70 13.51
CA TRP A 45 3.33 7.17 13.06
C TRP A 45 3.65 5.78 13.64
N SER A 46 2.85 5.34 14.61
CA SER A 46 3.06 4.05 15.28
C SER A 46 2.48 2.90 14.45
N ILE A 47 3.34 2.02 14.00
CA ILE A 47 2.93 0.78 13.31
C ILE A 47 2.03 -0.08 14.21
N LYS A 48 2.29 -0.10 15.52
CA LYS A 48 1.49 -0.85 16.49
C LYS A 48 0.06 -0.29 16.59
N ALA A 49 -0.08 1.04 16.64
CA ALA A 49 -1.40 1.69 16.67
C ALA A 49 -2.16 1.45 15.36
N PHE A 50 -1.47 1.58 14.22
CA PHE A 50 -2.04 1.28 12.91
C PHE A 50 -2.61 -0.15 12.82
N TRP A 51 -1.82 -1.15 13.27
CA TRP A 51 -2.27 -2.54 13.28
C TRP A 51 -3.43 -2.79 14.25
N ALA A 52 -3.50 -2.08 15.36
CA ALA A 52 -4.65 -2.15 16.26
C ALA A 52 -5.92 -1.64 15.57
N ASP A 53 -5.84 -0.54 14.83
CA ASP A 53 -6.96 0.01 14.08
C ASP A 53 -7.42 -0.93 12.96
N VAL A 54 -6.50 -1.47 12.16
CA VAL A 54 -6.82 -2.45 11.11
C VAL A 54 -7.50 -3.71 11.67
N GLN A 55 -7.19 -4.09 12.92
CA GLN A 55 -7.79 -5.25 13.58
C GLN A 55 -9.17 -4.98 14.18
N THR A 56 -9.53 -3.73 14.42
CA THR A 56 -10.75 -3.36 15.16
C THR A 56 -11.76 -2.60 14.31
N ASN A 57 -11.31 -1.83 13.32
CA ASN A 57 -12.18 -1.01 12.50
C ASN A 57 -12.71 -1.79 11.29
N ALA A 58 -13.92 -1.43 10.86
CA ALA A 58 -14.52 -1.97 9.63
C ALA A 58 -13.70 -1.54 8.40
N VAL A 59 -13.32 -0.25 8.37
CA VAL A 59 -12.46 0.37 7.36
C VAL A 59 -11.40 1.22 8.06
N THR A 60 -10.14 1.10 7.66
CA THR A 60 -9.04 1.97 8.10
C THR A 60 -8.49 2.71 6.89
N ARG A 61 -8.88 3.99 6.75
CA ARG A 61 -8.45 4.86 5.63
C ARG A 61 -7.04 5.36 5.84
N ILE A 62 -6.25 5.39 4.77
CA ILE A 62 -4.86 5.83 4.79
C ILE A 62 -4.71 7.10 3.96
N ASN A 63 -4.21 8.16 4.60
CA ASN A 63 -3.79 9.38 3.95
C ASN A 63 -2.30 9.65 4.22
N PHE A 64 -1.59 10.11 3.21
CA PHE A 64 -0.21 10.57 3.33
C PHE A 64 -0.18 12.09 3.14
N SER A 65 0.44 12.78 4.09
CA SER A 65 0.67 14.22 4.03
C SER A 65 2.15 14.51 3.85
N PRO A 66 2.54 15.53 3.08
CA PRO A 66 3.93 15.94 2.95
C PRO A 66 4.57 16.26 4.31
N ALA A 67 5.83 15.91 4.47
CA ALA A 67 6.64 16.20 5.65
C ALA A 67 7.98 16.84 5.25
N ALA A 68 8.43 17.82 6.02
CA ALA A 68 9.73 18.43 5.82
C ALA A 68 10.84 17.67 6.56
N PRO A 69 12.09 17.63 6.04
CA PRO A 69 12.42 18.07 4.68
C PRO A 69 11.86 17.13 3.63
N HIS A 70 11.52 17.59 2.44
CA HIS A 70 11.09 16.73 1.34
C HIS A 70 12.03 16.82 0.14
N PHE A 71 11.99 15.79 -0.69
CA PHE A 71 12.81 15.68 -1.88
C PHE A 71 11.97 15.98 -3.13
N ASP A 72 12.35 17.00 -3.87
CA ASP A 72 11.64 17.49 -5.07
C ASP A 72 12.15 16.90 -6.38
N GLY A 73 13.31 16.26 -6.37
CA GLY A 73 13.91 15.65 -7.55
C GLY A 73 13.10 14.47 -8.11
N PRO A 74 13.45 13.93 -9.28
CA PRO A 74 12.78 12.76 -9.86
C PRO A 74 12.91 11.54 -8.95
N VAL A 75 11.84 10.74 -8.87
CA VAL A 75 11.81 9.49 -8.08
C VAL A 75 11.47 8.33 -8.99
N TYR A 76 12.29 7.30 -8.93
CA TYR A 76 12.08 6.03 -9.61
C TYR A 76 11.95 4.92 -8.58
N VAL A 77 10.89 4.14 -8.66
CA VAL A 77 10.68 2.97 -7.80
C VAL A 77 10.95 1.72 -8.63
N LEU A 78 11.92 0.94 -8.21
CA LEU A 78 12.26 -0.31 -8.88
C LEU A 78 11.47 -1.46 -8.26
N THR A 79 10.73 -2.19 -9.09
CA THR A 79 9.84 -3.27 -8.64
C THR A 79 10.23 -4.62 -9.25
N SER A 80 9.85 -5.67 -8.55
CA SER A 80 9.97 -7.04 -9.01
C SER A 80 8.77 -7.86 -8.55
N LYS A 81 8.63 -9.09 -9.01
CA LYS A 81 7.64 -10.08 -8.53
C LYS A 81 7.73 -10.37 -7.03
N ARG A 82 8.81 -9.93 -6.37
CA ARG A 82 9.04 -10.05 -4.92
C ARG A 82 8.70 -8.78 -4.14
N THR A 83 8.34 -7.71 -4.84
CA THR A 83 7.85 -6.48 -4.19
C THR A 83 6.46 -6.75 -3.65
N ALA A 84 6.31 -6.73 -2.32
CA ALA A 84 5.08 -7.16 -1.65
C ALA A 84 4.70 -6.24 -0.48
N SER A 85 3.43 -6.27 -0.06
CA SER A 85 2.90 -5.70 1.17
C SER A 85 3.22 -4.20 1.34
N ALA A 86 3.92 -3.81 2.38
CA ALA A 86 4.28 -2.41 2.66
C ALA A 86 5.03 -1.73 1.50
N ALA A 87 5.79 -2.48 0.71
CA ALA A 87 6.46 -1.97 -0.48
C ALA A 87 5.44 -1.68 -1.61
N GLU A 88 4.39 -2.50 -1.74
CA GLU A 88 3.30 -2.24 -2.67
C GLU A 88 2.50 -1.01 -2.26
N LEU A 89 2.20 -0.84 -0.96
CA LEU A 89 1.53 0.36 -0.46
C LEU A 89 2.34 1.64 -0.76
N ALA A 90 3.67 1.59 -0.59
CA ALA A 90 4.53 2.73 -0.92
C ALA A 90 4.55 3.02 -2.43
N THR A 91 4.68 1.97 -3.24
CA THR A 91 4.68 2.06 -4.71
C THR A 91 3.36 2.62 -5.23
N ASP A 92 2.23 2.09 -4.73
CA ASP A 92 0.89 2.54 -5.07
C ASP A 92 0.68 4.02 -4.74
N ALA A 93 1.05 4.43 -3.53
CA ALA A 93 0.91 5.82 -3.08
C ALA A 93 1.76 6.79 -3.92
N LEU A 94 3.02 6.46 -4.19
CA LEU A 94 3.91 7.31 -4.98
C LEU A 94 3.49 7.40 -6.44
N ARG A 95 3.04 6.28 -7.03
CA ARG A 95 2.51 6.25 -8.39
C ARG A 95 1.18 7.01 -8.48
N GLY A 96 0.24 6.74 -7.58
CA GLY A 96 -1.08 7.38 -7.58
C GLY A 96 -1.01 8.89 -7.36
N ALA A 97 -0.04 9.36 -6.60
CA ALA A 97 0.26 10.79 -6.44
C ALA A 97 1.01 11.41 -7.64
N ASN A 98 1.32 10.64 -8.69
CA ASN A 98 2.18 11.02 -9.81
C ASN A 98 3.57 11.53 -9.35
N ARG A 99 4.09 10.91 -8.28
CA ARG A 99 5.35 11.33 -7.67
C ARG A 99 6.55 10.48 -8.12
N ALA A 100 6.30 9.26 -8.54
CA ALA A 100 7.35 8.36 -8.99
C ALA A 100 6.99 7.66 -10.31
N THR A 101 8.01 7.35 -11.10
CA THR A 101 7.93 6.41 -12.22
C THR A 101 8.30 5.02 -11.72
N ILE A 102 7.47 4.04 -12.00
CA ILE A 102 7.68 2.66 -11.58
C ILE A 102 8.35 1.89 -12.71
N ILE A 103 9.49 1.25 -12.42
CA ILE A 103 10.30 0.54 -13.41
C ILE A 103 10.59 -0.88 -12.91
N GLY A 104 10.36 -1.88 -13.75
CA GLY A 104 10.65 -3.28 -13.41
C GLY A 104 9.56 -4.25 -13.80
N GLU A 105 9.28 -5.19 -12.90
CA GLU A 105 8.22 -6.19 -13.07
C GLU A 105 6.97 -5.81 -12.27
N ASN A 106 5.83 -6.43 -12.62
CA ASN A 106 4.63 -6.38 -11.79
C ASN A 106 4.94 -6.83 -10.36
N THR A 107 4.36 -6.17 -9.36
CA THR A 107 4.57 -6.55 -7.96
C THR A 107 3.84 -7.85 -7.60
N ALA A 108 4.07 -8.37 -6.40
CA ALA A 108 3.54 -9.68 -5.98
C ALA A 108 2.01 -9.74 -5.88
N GLY A 109 1.36 -8.64 -5.51
CA GLY A 109 -0.06 -8.63 -5.18
C GLY A 109 -0.35 -9.33 -3.85
N GLU A 110 0.46 -9.07 -2.83
CA GLU A 110 0.35 -9.66 -1.49
C GLU A 110 0.05 -8.57 -0.46
N MET A 111 -1.20 -8.10 -0.44
CA MET A 111 -1.63 -6.95 0.37
C MET A 111 -2.53 -7.30 1.54
N LEU A 112 -2.84 -8.59 1.76
CA LEU A 112 -3.65 -8.99 2.90
C LEU A 112 -2.95 -8.73 4.23
N SER A 113 -3.63 -8.02 5.11
CA SER A 113 -3.22 -7.89 6.51
C SER A 113 -3.52 -9.18 7.25
N GLN A 114 -2.55 -9.67 8.00
CA GLN A 114 -2.66 -10.94 8.71
C GLN A 114 -2.59 -10.73 10.21
N LYS A 115 -3.27 -11.60 10.95
CA LYS A 115 -3.14 -11.75 12.40
C LYS A 115 -2.65 -13.14 12.73
N ILE A 116 -1.67 -13.21 13.62
CA ILE A 116 -1.11 -14.46 14.11
C ILE A 116 -1.85 -14.87 15.39
N TYR A 117 -2.26 -16.11 15.44
CA TYR A 117 -2.92 -16.73 16.58
C TYR A 117 -2.07 -17.89 17.10
N ASP A 118 -1.82 -17.91 18.39
CA ASP A 118 -1.19 -19.05 19.05
C ASP A 118 -2.22 -20.17 19.19
N ILE A 119 -1.87 -21.37 18.76
CA ILE A 119 -2.73 -22.56 18.86
C ILE A 119 -2.04 -23.67 19.65
N PRO A 120 -2.79 -24.64 20.20
CA PRO A 120 -2.20 -25.71 21.01
C PRO A 120 -1.08 -26.46 20.28
N GLY A 121 -0.06 -26.89 21.04
CA GLY A 121 1.11 -27.58 20.50
C GLY A 121 2.25 -26.68 20.07
N GLY A 122 2.22 -25.38 20.39
CA GLY A 122 3.27 -24.42 20.04
C GLY A 122 3.27 -23.98 18.59
N PHE A 123 2.18 -24.19 17.87
CA PHE A 123 1.99 -23.73 16.48
C PHE A 123 1.44 -22.30 16.43
N HIS A 124 1.72 -21.62 15.32
CA HIS A 124 1.17 -20.32 15.00
C HIS A 124 0.30 -20.40 13.76
N LEU A 125 -0.91 -19.87 13.83
CA LEU A 125 -1.83 -19.77 12.70
C LEU A 125 -1.90 -18.33 12.23
N SER A 126 -1.47 -18.05 11.00
CA SER A 126 -1.62 -16.75 10.36
C SER A 126 -2.88 -16.72 9.52
N LEU A 127 -3.79 -15.79 9.83
CA LEU A 127 -5.04 -15.63 9.10
C LEU A 127 -5.16 -14.21 8.52
N PRO A 128 -5.59 -14.06 7.26
CA PRO A 128 -5.97 -12.76 6.70
C PRO A 128 -7.14 -12.17 7.49
N ILE A 129 -7.02 -10.92 7.89
CA ILE A 129 -8.04 -10.20 8.65
C ILE A 129 -8.57 -8.96 7.93
N ALA A 130 -7.79 -8.40 7.01
CA ALA A 130 -8.19 -7.24 6.21
C ALA A 130 -7.53 -7.28 4.82
N ASP A 131 -8.18 -6.63 3.86
CA ASP A 131 -7.74 -6.48 2.49
C ASP A 131 -7.54 -4.98 2.17
N TYR A 132 -6.56 -4.65 1.34
CA TYR A 132 -6.26 -3.28 0.96
C TYR A 132 -6.85 -2.92 -0.41
N TYR A 133 -7.52 -1.79 -0.45
CA TYR A 133 -8.02 -1.17 -1.69
C TYR A 133 -7.37 0.19 -1.89
N SER A 134 -6.63 0.32 -2.99
CA SER A 134 -6.08 1.60 -3.45
C SER A 134 -7.21 2.54 -3.87
N ALA A 135 -7.07 3.82 -3.54
CA ALA A 135 -8.02 4.85 -4.01
C ALA A 135 -7.97 5.07 -5.53
N VAL A 136 -6.88 4.63 -6.19
CA VAL A 136 -6.64 4.84 -7.64
C VAL A 136 -6.73 3.54 -8.43
N ASN A 137 -6.13 2.47 -7.90
CA ASN A 137 -5.96 1.20 -8.62
C ASN A 137 -6.95 0.10 -8.18
N GLY A 138 -7.79 0.36 -7.18
CA GLY A 138 -8.70 -0.64 -6.62
C GLY A 138 -7.95 -1.72 -5.82
N ARG A 139 -8.43 -2.94 -5.87
CA ARG A 139 -7.85 -4.06 -5.13
C ARG A 139 -6.48 -4.46 -5.69
N ILE A 140 -5.45 -4.49 -4.83
CA ILE A 140 -4.08 -4.87 -5.19
C ILE A 140 -3.84 -6.37 -4.98
N GLU A 141 -4.49 -6.98 -4.00
CA GLU A 141 -4.34 -8.41 -3.69
C GLU A 141 -4.64 -9.29 -4.90
N GLY A 142 -3.71 -10.19 -5.23
CA GLY A 142 -3.77 -11.10 -6.38
C GLY A 142 -3.52 -10.45 -7.75
N VAL A 143 -3.39 -9.11 -7.81
CA VAL A 143 -3.20 -8.35 -9.05
C VAL A 143 -1.79 -7.74 -9.13
N GLY A 144 -1.33 -7.15 -8.04
CA GLY A 144 -0.08 -6.38 -7.98
C GLY A 144 -0.21 -5.00 -8.62
N ILE A 145 0.92 -4.31 -8.69
CA ILE A 145 1.06 -2.98 -9.29
C ILE A 145 1.89 -3.13 -10.57
N LYS A 146 1.28 -2.80 -11.69
CA LYS A 146 1.95 -2.84 -12.99
C LYS A 146 2.94 -1.66 -13.10
N PRO A 147 4.21 -1.89 -13.52
CA PRO A 147 5.17 -0.81 -13.72
C PRO A 147 4.77 0.10 -14.89
N ASP A 148 5.28 1.33 -14.88
CA ASP A 148 5.14 2.28 -16.01
C ASP A 148 6.12 1.93 -17.14
N ILE A 149 7.30 1.41 -16.77
CA ILE A 149 8.30 0.89 -17.69
C ILE A 149 8.57 -0.57 -17.33
N GLU A 150 8.04 -1.49 -18.14
CA GLU A 150 8.16 -2.92 -17.92
C GLU A 150 9.55 -3.44 -18.39
N THR A 151 10.24 -4.14 -17.50
CA THR A 151 11.53 -4.78 -17.76
C THR A 151 11.80 -5.84 -16.69
N ASP A 152 12.75 -6.74 -16.97
CA ASP A 152 13.26 -7.65 -15.94
C ASP A 152 13.87 -6.87 -14.76
N ALA A 153 13.64 -7.34 -13.53
CA ALA A 153 14.13 -6.67 -12.33
C ALA A 153 15.65 -6.40 -12.33
N GLY A 154 16.42 -7.28 -12.96
CA GLY A 154 17.86 -7.13 -13.10
C GLY A 154 18.29 -5.92 -13.93
N ASN A 155 17.45 -5.46 -14.86
CA ASN A 155 17.72 -4.34 -15.76
C ASN A 155 17.12 -3.02 -15.26
N ALA A 156 16.23 -3.06 -14.27
CA ALA A 156 15.45 -1.90 -13.83
C ALA A 156 16.33 -0.72 -13.39
N LEU A 157 17.43 -0.98 -12.68
CA LEU A 157 18.35 0.06 -12.23
C LEU A 157 19.06 0.75 -13.41
N GLU A 158 19.53 -0.02 -14.39
CA GLU A 158 20.19 0.54 -15.57
C GLU A 158 19.22 1.44 -16.37
N ILE A 159 17.97 1.00 -16.51
CA ILE A 159 16.95 1.78 -17.20
C ILE A 159 16.63 3.07 -16.41
N ALA A 160 16.50 3.00 -15.09
CA ALA A 160 16.27 4.17 -14.25
C ALA A 160 17.40 5.20 -14.40
N LEU A 161 18.66 4.75 -14.41
CA LEU A 161 19.82 5.64 -14.56
C LEU A 161 19.91 6.32 -15.94
N LYS A 162 19.23 5.81 -16.96
CA LYS A 162 19.12 6.44 -18.28
C LYS A 162 18.02 7.48 -18.40
N GLN A 163 17.20 7.66 -17.34
CA GLN A 163 16.14 8.67 -17.31
C GLN A 163 16.65 10.05 -16.86
N PHE A 164 17.93 10.15 -16.46
CA PHE A 164 18.58 11.40 -16.04
C PHE A 164 19.17 12.17 -17.20
#